data_8eb7052bb6995d2095f4c1c6265d8b28
#
_entry.id   8eb7052bb6995d2095f4c1c6265d8b28
#
_cell.length_a   1.000
_cell.length_b   1.000
_cell.length_c   1.000
_cell.angle_alpha   90.00
_cell.angle_beta   90.00
_cell.angle_gamma   90.00
#
_symmetry.space_group_name_H-M   'P 1'
#
loop_
_entity.id
_entity.type
_entity.pdbx_description
1 polymer ?
#
loop_
_entity_poly.entity_id
_entity_poly.type
_entity_poly.pdbx_seq_one_letter_code
_entity_poly.pdbx_strand_id
1 'polypeptide(L)'
;MSVAVGAALVVAAPTQAAQLHRVTYTVTADNAAHADIYYRDVDPPSWADYSHNPYQFSPKAEVRFESGQSWVLEVMLADPRRWAMVAATPGGMPPKPPMFRCELAVDGVVVRSTNGARGALCSLRHW
;
A
#
# COMPACT_ATOMS: atom_id res chain seq x y z
N MET A 1 34.22 -56.44 5.40
CA MET A 1 33.55 -55.75 4.28
C MET A 1 32.52 -54.79 4.85
N SER A 2 32.81 -53.54 4.90
CA SER A 2 31.86 -52.50 5.30
C SER A 2 31.21 -51.96 4.04
N VAL A 3 29.89 -52.15 3.92
CA VAL A 3 29.10 -51.49 2.87
C VAL A 3 28.70 -50.10 3.41
N ALA A 4 29.29 -49.08 2.86
CA ALA A 4 28.85 -47.72 3.12
C ALA A 4 27.57 -47.48 2.32
N VAL A 5 26.43 -47.50 3.00
CA VAL A 5 25.17 -47.03 2.41
C VAL A 5 25.19 -45.52 2.51
N GLY A 6 25.51 -44.88 1.39
CA GLY A 6 25.34 -43.45 1.28
C GLY A 6 23.84 -43.11 1.30
N ALA A 7 23.36 -42.63 2.42
CA ALA A 7 22.04 -42.02 2.46
C ALA A 7 22.09 -40.72 1.64
N ALA A 8 21.44 -40.74 0.46
CA ALA A 8 21.22 -39.53 -0.27
C ALA A 8 20.22 -38.68 0.51
N LEU A 9 20.72 -37.67 1.24
CA LEU A 9 19.86 -36.64 1.81
C LEU A 9 19.32 -35.80 0.67
N VAL A 10 18.09 -36.08 0.28
CA VAL A 10 17.35 -35.14 -0.56
C VAL A 10 16.94 -33.98 0.32
N VAL A 11 17.77 -32.95 0.32
CA VAL A 11 17.38 -31.68 0.92
C VAL A 11 16.43 -31.04 -0.07
N ALA A 12 15.13 -31.05 0.21
CA ALA A 12 14.21 -30.20 -0.51
C ALA A 12 14.69 -28.74 -0.38
N ALA A 13 14.97 -28.08 -1.52
CA ALA A 13 15.29 -26.67 -1.50
C ALA A 13 14.20 -25.92 -0.75
N PRO A 14 14.53 -25.08 0.26
CA PRO A 14 13.51 -24.30 0.96
C PRO A 14 12.77 -23.47 -0.07
N THR A 15 11.44 -23.58 -0.09
CA THR A 15 10.59 -22.67 -0.85
C THR A 15 10.84 -21.29 -0.26
N GLN A 16 11.46 -20.41 -1.02
CA GLN A 16 11.63 -19.04 -0.56
C GLN A 16 10.25 -18.40 -0.49
N ALA A 17 9.83 -18.07 0.71
CA ALA A 17 8.69 -17.19 0.91
C ALA A 17 8.99 -15.88 0.17
N ALA A 18 7.98 -15.32 -0.52
CA ALA A 18 8.13 -14.04 -1.16
C ALA A 18 8.63 -13.01 -0.13
N GLN A 19 9.69 -12.29 -0.46
CA GLN A 19 10.22 -11.24 0.39
C GLN A 19 9.22 -10.11 0.46
N LEU A 20 8.81 -9.74 1.68
CA LEU A 20 7.91 -8.64 1.91
C LEU A 20 8.70 -7.34 2.04
N HIS A 21 8.17 -6.28 1.44
CA HIS A 21 8.68 -4.93 1.56
C HIS A 21 7.79 -4.12 2.49
N ARG A 22 8.41 -3.29 3.30
CA ARG A 22 7.69 -2.35 4.15
C ARG A 22 7.23 -1.18 3.30
N VAL A 23 5.93 -0.98 3.21
CA VAL A 23 5.31 0.12 2.47
C VAL A 23 4.67 1.06 3.48
N THR A 24 5.02 2.34 3.42
CA THR A 24 4.47 3.36 4.30
C THR A 24 3.68 4.36 3.46
N TYR A 25 2.41 4.49 3.80
CA TYR A 25 1.51 5.48 3.21
C TYR A 25 1.38 6.65 4.16
N THR A 26 1.54 7.86 3.66
CA THR A 26 1.32 9.09 4.42
C THR A 26 0.35 9.97 3.66
N VAL A 27 -0.69 10.43 4.32
CA VAL A 27 -1.64 11.42 3.77
C VAL A 27 -1.69 12.60 4.71
N THR A 28 -1.55 13.79 4.15
CA THR A 28 -1.61 15.06 4.89
C THR A 28 -2.66 15.95 4.25
N ALA A 29 -3.45 16.63 5.05
CA ALA A 29 -4.39 17.66 4.59
C ALA A 29 -3.95 19.02 5.16
N ASP A 30 -3.79 20.02 4.29
CA ASP A 30 -3.43 21.36 4.71
C ASP A 30 -4.59 22.05 5.42
N ASN A 31 -5.81 21.77 4.97
CA ASN A 31 -7.03 22.30 5.59
C ASN A 31 -7.79 21.17 6.29
N ALA A 32 -8.51 21.53 7.37
CA ALA A 32 -9.35 20.57 8.08
C ALA A 32 -10.38 19.93 7.14
N ALA A 33 -10.49 18.61 7.16
CA ALA A 33 -11.40 17.89 6.28
C ALA A 33 -11.63 16.46 6.78
N HIS A 34 -12.79 15.91 6.43
CA HIS A 34 -12.99 14.47 6.46
C HIS A 34 -12.45 13.88 5.17
N ALA A 35 -11.74 12.78 5.27
CA ALA A 35 -11.17 12.08 4.11
C ALA A 35 -11.55 10.61 4.13
N ASP A 36 -11.82 10.09 2.94
CA ASP A 36 -11.86 8.67 2.66
C ASP A 36 -10.51 8.29 2.05
N ILE A 37 -9.78 7.43 2.74
CA ILE A 37 -8.47 6.99 2.29
C ILE A 37 -8.58 5.53 1.89
N TYR A 38 -8.37 5.26 0.61
CA TYR A 38 -8.29 3.90 0.08
C TYR A 38 -6.83 3.51 -0.01
N TYR A 39 -6.52 2.28 0.39
CA TYR A 39 -5.14 1.80 0.37
C TYR A 39 -5.11 0.31 0.09
N ARG A 40 -3.93 -0.19 -0.23
CA ARG A 40 -3.71 -1.61 -0.40
C ARG A 40 -2.84 -2.14 0.72
N ASP A 41 -3.35 -3.10 1.47
CA ASP A 41 -2.65 -3.67 2.63
C ASP A 41 -2.15 -5.10 2.38
N VAL A 42 -2.60 -5.75 1.31
CA VAL A 42 -2.16 -7.08 0.90
C VAL A 42 -2.00 -7.13 -0.61
N ASP A 43 -1.12 -8.00 -1.08
CA ASP A 43 -1.03 -8.28 -2.51
C ASP A 43 -2.23 -9.12 -2.93
N PRO A 44 -3.05 -8.67 -3.91
CA PRO A 44 -4.05 -9.54 -4.50
C PRO A 44 -3.39 -10.78 -5.13
N PRO A 45 -4.06 -11.95 -5.12
CA PRO A 45 -3.46 -13.17 -5.69
C PRO A 45 -3.15 -13.05 -7.18
N SER A 46 -3.96 -12.28 -7.92
CA SER A 46 -3.79 -12.07 -9.35
C SER A 46 -4.49 -10.78 -9.79
N TRP A 47 -4.17 -10.33 -10.99
CA TRP A 47 -4.90 -9.22 -11.61
C TRP A 47 -6.37 -9.55 -11.82
N ALA A 48 -6.68 -10.80 -12.19
CA ALA A 48 -8.06 -11.22 -12.39
C ALA A 48 -8.88 -11.12 -11.11
N ASP A 49 -8.34 -11.59 -9.99
CA ASP A 49 -9.01 -11.47 -8.69
C ASP A 49 -9.24 -10.01 -8.31
N TYR A 50 -8.25 -9.18 -8.50
CA TYR A 50 -8.37 -7.74 -8.23
C TYR A 50 -9.44 -7.09 -9.10
N SER A 51 -9.43 -7.36 -10.42
CA SER A 51 -10.36 -6.71 -11.36
C SER A 51 -11.81 -7.16 -11.16
N HIS A 52 -12.03 -8.38 -10.67
CA HIS A 52 -13.36 -8.86 -10.33
C HIS A 52 -13.94 -8.20 -9.09
N ASN A 53 -13.10 -7.90 -8.11
CA ASN A 53 -13.55 -7.29 -6.86
C ASN A 53 -12.49 -6.35 -6.27
N PRO A 54 -12.27 -5.18 -6.89
CA PRO A 54 -11.23 -4.26 -6.43
C PRO A 54 -11.47 -3.74 -5.02
N TYR A 55 -12.70 -3.64 -4.57
CA TYR A 55 -13.01 -3.16 -3.22
C TYR A 55 -12.55 -4.13 -2.13
N GLN A 56 -12.53 -5.43 -2.41
CA GLN A 56 -12.01 -6.43 -1.49
C GLN A 56 -10.54 -6.18 -1.13
N PHE A 57 -9.78 -5.66 -2.09
CA PHE A 57 -8.35 -5.40 -1.95
C PHE A 57 -8.01 -3.92 -1.77
N SER A 58 -9.01 -3.10 -1.53
CA SER A 58 -8.82 -1.65 -1.35
C SER A 58 -9.62 -1.19 -0.12
N PRO A 59 -9.13 -1.51 1.09
CA PRO A 59 -9.78 -1.05 2.31
C PRO A 59 -9.87 0.46 2.35
N LYS A 60 -10.88 0.95 3.07
CA LYS A 60 -11.10 2.37 3.26
C LYS A 60 -10.94 2.74 4.73
N ALA A 61 -10.14 3.75 4.99
CA ALA A 61 -10.09 4.42 6.28
C ALA A 61 -10.83 5.75 6.19
N GLU A 62 -11.71 6.01 7.13
CA GLU A 62 -12.38 7.29 7.27
C GLU A 62 -11.62 8.11 8.32
N VAL A 63 -11.04 9.23 7.91
CA VAL A 63 -10.13 10.01 8.74
C VAL A 63 -10.61 11.45 8.81
N ARG A 64 -10.64 11.99 10.01
CA ARG A 64 -10.85 13.42 10.22
C ARG A 64 -9.51 14.09 10.41
N PHE A 65 -9.16 15.00 9.50
CA PHE A 65 -7.95 15.80 9.58
C PHE A 65 -8.23 17.14 10.22
N GLU A 66 -7.41 17.51 11.18
CA GLU A 66 -7.18 18.91 11.53
C GLU A 66 -6.16 19.49 10.53
N SER A 67 -6.10 20.80 10.43
CA SER A 67 -5.17 21.48 9.52
C SER A 67 -3.72 21.05 9.75
N GLY A 68 -3.04 20.60 8.70
CA GLY A 68 -1.64 20.16 8.74
C GLY A 68 -1.41 18.79 9.39
N GLN A 69 -2.47 18.07 9.73
CA GLN A 69 -2.36 16.76 10.35
C GLN A 69 -2.09 15.66 9.30
N SER A 70 -1.33 14.64 9.70
CA SER A 70 -1.00 13.50 8.84
C SER A 70 -1.61 12.21 9.37
N TRP A 71 -1.98 11.33 8.43
CA TRP A 71 -2.33 9.94 8.66
C TRP A 71 -1.23 9.07 8.07
N VAL A 72 -0.76 8.08 8.84
CA VAL A 72 0.35 7.21 8.43
C VAL A 72 -0.06 5.76 8.67
N LEU A 73 0.15 4.92 7.67
CA LEU A 73 -0.06 3.48 7.77
C LEU A 73 1.11 2.73 7.17
N GLU A 74 1.59 1.72 7.88
CA GLU A 74 2.63 0.82 7.41
C GLU A 74 2.00 -0.54 7.09
N VAL A 75 2.31 -1.07 5.91
CA VAL A 75 1.86 -2.38 5.44
C VAL A 75 3.05 -3.15 4.85
N MET A 76 2.87 -4.45 4.68
CA MET A 76 3.89 -5.31 4.08
C MET A 76 3.35 -5.88 2.78
N LEU A 77 4.06 -5.62 1.66
CA LEU A 77 3.69 -6.11 0.34
C LEU A 77 4.87 -6.85 -0.31
N ALA A 78 4.57 -7.91 -1.03
CA ALA A 78 5.57 -8.65 -1.80
C ALA A 78 5.94 -7.92 -3.09
N ASP A 79 4.99 -7.27 -3.75
CA ASP A 79 5.20 -6.55 -5.00
C ASP A 79 4.61 -5.13 -4.95
N PRO A 80 5.32 -4.20 -4.28
CA PRO A 80 4.84 -2.82 -4.17
C PRO A 80 4.70 -2.10 -5.51
N ARG A 81 5.54 -2.44 -6.49
CA ARG A 81 5.47 -1.84 -7.83
C ARG A 81 4.13 -2.09 -8.50
N ARG A 82 3.57 -3.24 -8.22
CA ARG A 82 2.31 -3.67 -8.82
C ARG A 82 1.12 -3.25 -7.98
N TRP A 83 1.25 -3.26 -6.66
CA TRP A 83 0.09 -3.18 -5.78
C TRP A 83 0.05 -2.00 -4.83
N ALA A 84 1.19 -1.40 -4.47
CA ALA A 84 1.18 -0.28 -3.53
C ALA A 84 0.34 0.88 -4.07
N MET A 85 -0.62 1.32 -3.27
CA MET A 85 -1.53 2.39 -3.66
C MET A 85 -2.14 3.01 -2.41
N VAL A 86 -2.19 4.34 -2.40
CA VAL A 86 -2.99 5.12 -1.45
C VAL A 86 -3.68 6.25 -2.20
N ALA A 87 -4.97 6.42 -1.96
CA ALA A 87 -5.77 7.46 -2.56
C ALA A 87 -6.58 8.16 -1.48
N ALA A 88 -6.49 9.48 -1.42
CA ALA A 88 -7.26 10.31 -0.51
C ALA A 88 -8.30 11.11 -1.28
N THR A 89 -9.54 11.05 -0.84
CA THR A 89 -10.65 11.83 -1.39
C THR A 89 -11.43 12.48 -0.25
N PRO A 90 -12.12 13.61 -0.49
CA PRO A 90 -12.98 14.19 0.54
C PRO A 90 -14.10 13.23 0.92
N GLY A 91 -14.36 13.08 2.20
CA GLY A 91 -15.48 12.30 2.73
C GLY A 91 -16.79 13.09 2.78
N GLY A 92 -16.92 14.14 2.01
CA GLY A 92 -18.06 15.03 1.95
C GLY A 92 -17.72 16.27 1.16
N MET A 93 -18.48 17.34 1.34
CA MET A 93 -18.19 18.63 0.71
C MET A 93 -17.56 19.57 1.74
N PRO A 94 -16.22 19.66 1.79
CA PRO A 94 -15.56 20.60 2.72
C PRO A 94 -15.78 22.05 2.29
N PRO A 95 -15.84 22.99 3.24
CA PRO A 95 -15.99 24.41 2.92
C PRO A 95 -14.77 24.98 2.19
N LYS A 96 -13.60 24.38 2.37
CA LYS A 96 -12.37 24.69 1.66
C LYS A 96 -11.82 23.42 1.04
N PRO A 97 -11.13 23.49 -0.11
CA PRO A 97 -10.41 22.34 -0.62
C PRO A 97 -9.43 21.81 0.43
N PRO A 98 -9.38 20.47 0.63
CA PRO A 98 -8.51 19.90 1.67
C PRO A 98 -7.03 20.09 1.42
N MET A 99 -6.60 20.23 0.16
CA MET A 99 -5.20 20.28 -0.25
C MET A 99 -4.46 19.06 0.28
N PHE A 100 -4.82 17.90 -0.28
CA PHE A 100 -4.20 16.63 0.11
C PHE A 100 -2.80 16.48 -0.47
N ARG A 101 -1.93 15.89 0.31
CA ARG A 101 -0.65 15.37 -0.13
C ARG A 101 -0.57 13.91 0.26
N CYS A 102 -0.14 13.06 -0.66
CA CYS A 102 0.22 11.68 -0.31
C CYS A 102 1.68 11.41 -0.59
N GLU A 103 2.26 10.56 0.23
CA GLU A 103 3.59 9.99 0.02
C GLU A 103 3.50 8.48 0.14
N LEU A 104 4.24 7.80 -0.74
CA LEU A 104 4.40 6.36 -0.71
C LEU A 104 5.89 6.07 -0.59
N ALA A 105 6.25 5.38 0.50
CA ALA A 105 7.62 4.96 0.75
C ALA A 105 7.71 3.44 0.71
N VAL A 106 8.79 2.92 0.13
CA VAL A 106 9.12 1.49 0.12
C VAL A 106 10.47 1.31 0.78
N ASP A 107 10.50 0.48 1.82
CA ASP A 107 11.72 0.20 2.61
C ASP A 107 12.40 1.49 3.10
N GLY A 108 11.59 2.47 3.51
CA GLY A 108 12.06 3.74 4.05
C GLY A 108 12.41 4.80 3.01
N VAL A 109 12.25 4.52 1.71
CA VAL A 109 12.56 5.47 0.62
C VAL A 109 11.26 5.95 -0.01
N VAL A 110 11.04 7.26 -0.04
CA VAL A 110 9.89 7.85 -0.72
C VAL A 110 10.05 7.66 -2.23
N VAL A 111 9.11 6.95 -2.84
CA VAL A 111 9.12 6.62 -4.26
C VAL A 111 8.05 7.33 -5.06
N ARG A 112 7.02 7.86 -4.38
CA ARG A 112 5.99 8.73 -4.98
C ARG A 112 5.54 9.76 -3.97
N SER A 113 5.27 10.96 -4.48
CA SER A 113 4.65 12.05 -3.74
C SER A 113 3.78 12.84 -4.72
N THR A 114 2.53 13.07 -4.37
CA THR A 114 1.60 13.87 -5.18
C THR A 114 0.78 14.79 -4.30
N ASN A 115 0.34 15.90 -4.90
CA ASN A 115 -0.51 16.90 -4.27
C ASN A 115 -1.77 17.06 -5.11
N GLY A 116 -2.89 17.30 -4.47
CA GLY A 116 -4.13 17.62 -5.15
C GLY A 116 -5.06 18.42 -4.26
N ALA A 117 -5.71 19.44 -4.82
CA ALA A 117 -6.62 20.30 -4.06
C ALA A 117 -7.78 19.50 -3.45
N ARG A 118 -8.30 18.51 -4.20
CA ARG A 118 -9.49 17.73 -3.84
C ARG A 118 -9.24 16.24 -3.77
N GLY A 119 -8.05 15.78 -4.10
CA GLY A 119 -7.70 14.38 -4.03
C GLY A 119 -6.24 14.18 -4.38
N ALA A 120 -5.65 13.10 -3.87
CA ALA A 120 -4.28 12.73 -4.15
C ALA A 120 -4.17 11.22 -4.29
N LEU A 121 -3.46 10.75 -5.30
CA LEU A 121 -3.21 9.35 -5.54
C LEU A 121 -1.71 9.13 -5.64
N CYS A 122 -1.19 8.20 -4.84
CA CYS A 122 0.18 7.72 -4.90
C CYS A 122 0.19 6.23 -5.20
N SER A 123 0.79 5.84 -6.31
CA SER A 123 1.01 4.45 -6.68
C SER A 123 2.21 4.36 -7.62
N LEU A 124 2.84 3.20 -7.69
CA LEU A 124 3.93 2.97 -8.64
C LEU A 124 3.39 2.50 -9.99
N ARG A 125 2.20 1.96 -10.00
CA ARG A 125 1.50 1.54 -11.20
C ARG A 125 0.61 2.67 -11.71
N HIS A 126 0.49 2.79 -13.02
CA HIS A 126 -0.53 3.65 -13.62
C HIS A 126 -1.90 2.98 -13.53
N TRP A 127 -2.82 3.71 -12.99
CA TRP A 127 -4.22 3.28 -12.83
C TRP A 127 -5.14 4.06 -13.77
#